data_bacf5c208f386b2f0671fcb4d052eaf2
#
_entry.id   bacf5c208f386b2f0671fcb4d052eaf2
#
_cell.length_a   1.000
_cell.length_b   1.000
_cell.length_c   1.000
_cell.angle_alpha   90.00
_cell.angle_beta   90.00
_cell.angle_gamma   90.00
#
_symmetry.space_group_name_H-M   'P 1'
#
loop_
_entity.id
_entity.type
_entity.pdbx_description
1 polymer ?
#
loop_
_entity_poly.entity_id
_entity_poly.type
_entity_poly.pdbx_seq_one_letter_code
_entity_poly.pdbx_strand_id
1 'polypeptide(L)'
;MSLNLPAPLQRLRTTVATTAATLATKASQMTGRGAGGMIGGLIAGAIDPNIMANLGGGRPVALITGTNGKSTTTRMLAAALRTQYAVATNEGGDNMDAGIISALMAGRGASHVVLECDELHVPAVADRLNPSCLVLLNLTRDQLDRVGEINTIERRLRACVEAHPEMTVIAKCDDVLVTSVATILDLAVEYHERILPPVVTRNLCIHTKTTVATCVIGESR
;
A
#
# COMPACT_ATOMS: atom_id res chain seq x y z
N MET A 1 -2.33 -20.99 11.45
CA MET A 1 -1.23 -21.62 12.26
C MET A 1 -0.01 -21.65 11.35
N SER A 2 0.83 -20.60 11.41
CA SER A 2 2.07 -20.50 10.61
C SER A 2 3.13 -21.36 11.29
N LEU A 3 3.55 -22.42 10.63
CA LEU A 3 4.72 -23.21 11.05
C LEU A 3 5.95 -22.31 11.00
N ASN A 4 6.51 -21.93 12.14
CA ASN A 4 7.79 -21.25 12.24
C ASN A 4 8.91 -22.25 11.84
N LEU A 5 9.20 -22.26 10.54
CA LEU A 5 10.28 -23.06 9.98
C LEU A 5 11.63 -22.40 10.31
N PRO A 6 12.70 -23.20 10.54
CA PRO A 6 14.06 -22.66 10.65
C PRO A 6 14.44 -21.82 9.42
N ALA A 7 15.23 -20.76 9.61
CA ALA A 7 15.59 -19.81 8.56
C ALA A 7 16.07 -20.44 7.22
N PRO A 8 16.88 -21.51 7.19
CA PRO A 8 17.30 -22.13 5.93
C PRO A 8 16.12 -22.80 5.20
N LEU A 9 15.20 -23.45 5.92
CA LEU A 9 14.02 -24.07 5.33
C LEU A 9 13.01 -23.01 4.83
N GLN A 10 12.92 -21.90 5.52
CA GLN A 10 12.09 -20.77 5.08
C GLN A 10 12.63 -20.18 3.77
N ARG A 11 13.94 -19.95 3.65
CA ARG A 11 14.56 -19.50 2.40
C ARG A 11 14.36 -20.48 1.26
N LEU A 12 14.48 -21.78 1.52
CA LEU A 12 14.21 -22.81 0.51
C LEU A 12 12.78 -22.77 0.04
N ARG A 13 11.81 -22.67 0.97
CA ARG A 13 10.39 -22.57 0.68
C ARG A 13 10.09 -21.36 -0.19
N THR A 14 10.61 -20.19 0.14
CA THR A 14 10.47 -18.95 -0.64
C THR A 14 11.07 -19.12 -2.05
N THR A 15 12.21 -19.79 -2.17
CA THR A 15 12.84 -20.06 -3.47
C THR A 15 11.98 -20.96 -4.33
N VAL A 16 11.48 -22.08 -3.77
CA VAL A 16 10.57 -22.99 -4.47
C VAL A 16 9.29 -22.26 -4.90
N ALA A 17 8.69 -21.50 -3.99
CA ALA A 17 7.47 -20.75 -4.25
C ALA A 17 7.64 -19.78 -5.42
N THR A 18 8.72 -19.00 -5.42
CA THR A 18 8.98 -18.03 -6.47
C THR A 18 9.39 -18.65 -7.80
N THR A 19 10.08 -19.79 -7.79
CA THR A 19 10.41 -20.50 -9.03
C THR A 19 9.18 -21.10 -9.67
N ALA A 20 8.34 -21.79 -8.89
CA ALA A 20 7.08 -22.36 -9.37
C ALA A 20 6.14 -21.26 -9.92
N ALA A 21 6.02 -20.15 -9.21
CA ALA A 21 5.23 -19.00 -9.61
C ALA A 21 5.72 -18.38 -10.93
N THR A 22 7.03 -18.23 -11.09
CA THR A 22 7.64 -17.69 -12.33
C THR A 22 7.39 -18.61 -13.52
N LEU A 23 7.52 -19.92 -13.33
CA LEU A 23 7.22 -20.90 -14.39
C LEU A 23 5.75 -20.85 -14.79
N ALA A 24 4.83 -20.80 -13.84
CA ALA A 24 3.40 -20.73 -14.09
C ALA A 24 3.01 -19.41 -14.79
N THR A 25 3.59 -18.28 -14.40
CA THR A 25 3.37 -16.99 -15.07
C THR A 25 3.82 -17.05 -16.53
N LYS A 26 5.00 -17.60 -16.82
CA LYS A 26 5.51 -17.77 -18.18
C LYS A 26 4.60 -18.69 -18.99
N ALA A 27 4.18 -19.81 -18.43
CA ALA A 27 3.28 -20.75 -19.10
C ALA A 27 1.92 -20.08 -19.44
N SER A 28 1.36 -19.28 -18.51
CA SER A 28 0.12 -18.53 -18.75
C SER A 28 0.27 -17.50 -19.87
N GLN A 29 1.37 -16.78 -19.89
CA GLN A 29 1.67 -15.80 -20.96
C GLN A 29 1.81 -16.48 -22.34
N MET A 30 2.46 -17.63 -22.40
CA MET A 30 2.61 -18.40 -23.65
C MET A 30 1.29 -18.94 -24.20
N THR A 31 0.32 -19.24 -23.32
CA THR A 31 -1.00 -19.76 -23.71
C THR A 31 -2.03 -18.67 -24.02
N GLY A 32 -1.67 -17.39 -23.88
CA GLY A 32 -2.57 -16.24 -24.14
C GLY A 32 -3.77 -16.15 -23.21
N ARG A 33 -3.80 -16.90 -22.11
CA ARG A 33 -4.91 -16.96 -21.15
C ARG A 33 -4.80 -15.93 -20.03
N GLY A 34 -4.47 -14.67 -20.36
CA GLY A 34 -4.46 -13.55 -19.44
C GLY A 34 -3.06 -12.96 -19.23
N ALA A 35 -3.00 -11.78 -18.60
CA ALA A 35 -1.75 -11.05 -18.36
C ALA A 35 -0.78 -11.74 -17.39
N GLY A 36 -1.15 -12.90 -16.82
CA GLY A 36 -0.28 -13.70 -15.93
C GLY A 36 0.05 -13.04 -14.58
N GLY A 37 -0.34 -11.77 -14.39
CA GLY A 37 0.06 -10.96 -13.24
C GLY A 37 -0.34 -11.56 -11.88
N MET A 38 -1.56 -12.07 -11.76
CA MET A 38 -2.07 -12.63 -10.50
C MET A 38 -1.71 -14.11 -10.28
N ILE A 39 -1.55 -14.90 -11.35
CA ILE A 39 -1.34 -16.36 -11.24
C ILE A 39 -0.06 -16.68 -10.47
N GLY A 40 1.00 -15.96 -10.76
CA GLY A 40 2.28 -16.12 -10.05
C GLY A 40 2.13 -15.85 -8.55
N GLY A 41 1.47 -14.75 -8.19
CA GLY A 41 1.24 -14.40 -6.78
C GLY A 41 0.37 -15.40 -6.04
N LEU A 42 -0.69 -15.92 -6.68
CA LEU A 42 -1.55 -16.96 -6.09
C LEU A 42 -0.75 -18.23 -5.79
N ILE A 43 0.06 -18.72 -6.74
CA ILE A 43 0.87 -19.93 -6.56
C ILE A 43 1.94 -19.69 -5.49
N ALA A 44 2.63 -18.55 -5.53
CA ALA A 44 3.64 -18.22 -4.54
C ALA A 44 3.07 -18.15 -3.12
N GLY A 45 1.92 -17.48 -2.96
CA GLY A 45 1.22 -17.37 -1.67
C GLY A 45 0.70 -18.70 -1.15
N ALA A 46 0.23 -19.59 -2.03
CA ALA A 46 -0.21 -20.93 -1.65
C ALA A 46 0.95 -21.82 -1.16
N ILE A 47 2.12 -21.72 -1.79
CA ILE A 47 3.31 -22.47 -1.40
C ILE A 47 3.97 -21.88 -0.15
N ASP A 48 4.10 -20.56 -0.08
CA ASP A 48 4.72 -19.86 1.05
C ASP A 48 3.79 -18.75 1.60
N PRO A 49 3.01 -19.02 2.66
CA PRO A 49 2.14 -18.02 3.29
C PRO A 49 2.86 -16.77 3.81
N ASN A 50 4.17 -16.85 4.05
CA ASN A 50 5.01 -15.73 4.51
C ASN A 50 5.74 -15.02 3.36
N ILE A 51 5.45 -15.38 2.10
CA ILE A 51 6.16 -14.87 0.92
C ILE A 51 6.19 -13.34 0.84
N MET A 52 5.09 -12.70 1.21
CA MET A 52 4.97 -11.24 1.17
C MET A 52 5.99 -10.59 2.14
N ALA A 53 6.06 -11.06 3.38
CA ALA A 53 7.03 -10.61 4.37
C ALA A 53 8.48 -10.94 3.95
N ASN A 54 8.70 -12.15 3.41
CA ASN A 54 10.03 -12.60 2.98
C ASN A 54 10.56 -11.79 1.78
N LEU A 55 9.68 -11.34 0.88
CA LEU A 55 10.04 -10.53 -0.28
C LEU A 55 10.06 -9.03 0.01
N GLY A 56 9.19 -8.56 0.90
CA GLY A 56 9.04 -7.14 1.21
C GLY A 56 9.95 -6.64 2.33
N GLY A 57 10.34 -7.53 3.25
CA GLY A 57 11.00 -7.14 4.49
C GLY A 57 12.31 -6.38 4.31
N GLY A 58 12.51 -5.37 5.18
CA GLY A 58 13.72 -4.55 5.23
C GLY A 58 13.82 -3.46 4.17
N ARG A 59 12.81 -3.31 3.30
CA ARG A 59 12.74 -2.23 2.30
C ARG A 59 11.73 -1.17 2.74
N PRO A 60 11.96 0.12 2.45
CA PRO A 60 10.93 1.14 2.59
C PRO A 60 9.72 0.80 1.70
N VAL A 61 8.55 0.68 2.33
CA VAL A 61 7.28 0.36 1.65
C VAL A 61 6.32 1.51 1.83
N ALA A 62 5.79 2.02 0.71
CA ALA A 62 4.64 2.92 0.69
C ALA A 62 3.41 2.17 0.19
N LEU A 63 2.33 2.17 0.98
CA LEU A 63 1.02 1.67 0.58
C LEU A 63 0.13 2.84 0.18
N ILE A 64 -0.54 2.71 -0.96
CA ILE A 64 -1.51 3.69 -1.46
C ILE A 64 -2.88 3.03 -1.48
N THR A 65 -3.83 3.63 -0.78
CA THR A 65 -5.20 3.12 -0.69
C THR A 65 -6.24 4.23 -0.78
N GLY A 66 -7.49 3.86 -0.97
CA GLY A 66 -8.63 4.75 -1.10
C GLY A 66 -9.56 4.32 -2.24
N THR A 67 -10.80 4.76 -2.23
CA THR A 67 -11.80 4.35 -3.23
C THR A 67 -11.37 4.72 -4.64
N ASN A 68 -10.88 5.94 -4.85
CA ASN A 68 -10.51 6.48 -6.16
C ASN A 68 -9.08 7.04 -6.16
N GLY A 69 -8.40 6.94 -7.32
CA GLY A 69 -7.09 7.56 -7.55
C GLY A 69 -5.88 6.70 -7.18
N LYS A 70 -6.08 5.49 -6.64
CA LYS A 70 -5.00 4.58 -6.22
C LYS A 70 -3.94 4.38 -7.29
N SER A 71 -4.32 3.86 -8.45
CA SER A 71 -3.38 3.53 -9.55
C SER A 71 -2.63 4.76 -10.08
N THR A 72 -3.31 5.90 -10.20
CA THR A 72 -2.68 7.14 -10.65
C THR A 72 -1.64 7.61 -9.64
N THR A 73 -1.98 7.67 -8.36
CA THR A 73 -1.06 8.10 -7.29
C THR A 73 0.12 7.14 -7.16
N THR A 74 -0.12 5.83 -7.25
CA THR A 74 0.94 4.81 -7.22
C THR A 74 1.93 5.01 -8.37
N ARG A 75 1.44 5.21 -9.59
CA ARG A 75 2.30 5.48 -10.76
C ARG A 75 3.10 6.77 -10.64
N MET A 76 2.47 7.84 -10.15
CA MET A 76 3.14 9.12 -9.95
C MET A 76 4.26 9.03 -8.90
N LEU A 77 3.98 8.40 -7.75
CA LEU A 77 4.96 8.19 -6.70
C LEU A 77 6.10 7.28 -7.15
N ALA A 78 5.77 6.16 -7.81
CA ALA A 78 6.77 5.26 -8.37
C ALA A 78 7.66 5.95 -9.42
N ALA A 79 7.08 6.76 -10.31
CA ALA A 79 7.84 7.53 -11.30
C ALA A 79 8.78 8.55 -10.65
N ALA A 80 8.31 9.27 -9.63
CA ALA A 80 9.14 10.22 -8.89
C ALA A 80 10.32 9.52 -8.19
N LEU A 81 10.08 8.39 -7.51
CA LEU A 81 11.13 7.65 -6.81
C LEU A 81 12.12 6.98 -7.79
N ARG A 82 11.68 6.56 -8.97
CA ARG A 82 12.54 5.96 -10.01
C ARG A 82 13.61 6.89 -10.54
N THR A 83 13.51 8.19 -10.29
CA THR A 83 14.58 9.13 -10.63
C THR A 83 15.87 8.88 -9.83
N GLN A 84 15.75 8.22 -8.67
CA GLN A 84 16.88 7.98 -7.75
C GLN A 84 16.99 6.53 -7.29
N TYR A 85 15.91 5.74 -7.34
CA TYR A 85 15.83 4.40 -6.74
C TYR A 85 15.25 3.38 -7.70
N ALA A 86 15.64 2.11 -7.51
CA ALA A 86 14.92 1.00 -8.12
C ALA A 86 13.62 0.75 -7.31
N VAL A 87 12.47 0.75 -7.99
CA VAL A 87 11.14 0.70 -7.35
C VAL A 87 10.36 -0.51 -7.83
N ALA A 88 9.90 -1.34 -6.90
CA ALA A 88 8.91 -2.39 -7.12
C ALA A 88 7.50 -1.81 -6.97
N THR A 89 6.58 -2.14 -7.90
CA THR A 89 5.22 -1.60 -7.88
C THR A 89 4.25 -2.50 -8.67
N ASN A 90 2.97 -2.48 -8.29
CA ASN A 90 1.88 -3.19 -8.97
C ASN A 90 1.07 -2.26 -9.90
N GLU A 91 1.75 -1.57 -10.81
CA GLU A 91 1.15 -0.57 -11.73
C GLU A 91 -0.01 -1.12 -12.59
N GLY A 92 -0.17 -2.43 -12.68
CA GLY A 92 -1.28 -3.08 -13.40
C GLY A 92 -2.65 -2.94 -12.74
N GLY A 93 -2.71 -2.41 -11.51
CA GLY A 93 -3.96 -2.27 -10.76
C GLY A 93 -4.36 -3.52 -9.98
N ASP A 94 -3.51 -4.53 -9.92
CA ASP A 94 -3.72 -5.76 -9.15
C ASP A 94 -3.45 -5.47 -7.65
N ASN A 95 -4.44 -4.90 -6.96
CA ASN A 95 -4.34 -4.32 -5.61
C ASN A 95 -4.66 -5.29 -4.45
N MET A 96 -4.78 -6.58 -4.76
CA MET A 96 -4.99 -7.66 -3.79
C MET A 96 -3.69 -8.43 -3.53
N ASP A 97 -3.70 -9.29 -2.52
CA ASP A 97 -2.52 -10.06 -2.06
C ASP A 97 -1.72 -10.69 -3.21
N ALA A 98 -2.39 -11.35 -4.17
CA ALA A 98 -1.72 -12.01 -5.29
C ALA A 98 -0.97 -11.03 -6.21
N GLY A 99 -1.57 -9.86 -6.50
CA GLY A 99 -0.95 -8.81 -7.29
C GLY A 99 0.24 -8.20 -6.57
N ILE A 100 0.11 -7.95 -5.28
CA ILE A 100 1.20 -7.45 -4.41
C ILE A 100 2.37 -8.44 -4.39
N ILE A 101 2.11 -9.74 -4.19
CA ILE A 101 3.15 -10.77 -4.21
C ILE A 101 3.85 -10.80 -5.58
N SER A 102 3.09 -10.75 -6.68
CA SER A 102 3.65 -10.72 -8.04
C SER A 102 4.55 -9.51 -8.26
N ALA A 103 4.14 -8.33 -7.80
CA ALA A 103 4.95 -7.12 -7.88
C ALA A 103 6.26 -7.22 -7.07
N LEU A 104 6.18 -7.76 -5.85
CA LEU A 104 7.35 -8.00 -5.01
C LEU A 104 8.32 -9.02 -5.63
N MET A 105 7.79 -10.06 -6.30
CA MET A 105 8.59 -11.05 -7.03
C MET A 105 9.29 -10.41 -8.24
N ALA A 106 8.61 -9.62 -9.03
CA ALA A 106 9.17 -8.93 -10.18
C ALA A 106 10.22 -7.89 -9.76
N GLY A 107 9.96 -7.20 -8.66
CA GLY A 107 10.83 -6.14 -8.10
C GLY A 107 11.79 -6.62 -7.01
N ARG A 108 12.29 -7.86 -7.04
CA ARG A 108 13.19 -8.40 -6.00
C ARG A 108 14.47 -7.59 -5.77
N GLY A 109 15.01 -6.99 -6.82
CA GLY A 109 16.24 -6.16 -6.77
C GLY A 109 15.96 -4.69 -6.46
N ALA A 110 14.69 -4.31 -6.28
CA ALA A 110 14.34 -2.92 -6.00
C ALA A 110 14.64 -2.57 -4.54
N SER A 111 15.16 -1.36 -4.33
CA SER A 111 15.46 -0.83 -3.01
C SER A 111 14.22 -0.25 -2.31
N HIS A 112 13.21 0.14 -3.06
CA HIS A 112 11.95 0.73 -2.56
C HIS A 112 10.75 -0.01 -3.13
N VAL A 113 9.63 0.07 -2.40
CA VAL A 113 8.38 -0.58 -2.76
C VAL A 113 7.25 0.43 -2.69
N VAL A 114 6.45 0.54 -3.76
CA VAL A 114 5.28 1.42 -3.85
C VAL A 114 4.11 0.58 -4.33
N LEU A 115 3.11 0.37 -3.49
CA LEU A 115 2.03 -0.58 -3.78
C LEU A 115 0.67 0.08 -3.67
N GLU A 116 -0.15 -0.13 -4.69
CA GLU A 116 -1.59 0.02 -4.60
C GLU A 116 -2.17 -1.13 -3.79
N CYS A 117 -3.04 -0.82 -2.82
CA CYS A 117 -3.67 -1.81 -1.96
C CYS A 117 -5.17 -1.51 -1.82
N ASP A 118 -5.99 -2.54 -1.93
CA ASP A 118 -7.43 -2.45 -1.62
C ASP A 118 -7.63 -2.18 -0.13
N GLU A 119 -8.61 -1.35 0.21
CA GLU A 119 -8.85 -0.84 1.56
C GLU A 119 -9.06 -1.97 2.59
N LEU A 120 -9.72 -3.05 2.18
CA LEU A 120 -9.97 -4.22 3.04
C LEU A 120 -8.72 -5.06 3.28
N HIS A 121 -7.74 -4.99 2.36
CA HIS A 121 -6.49 -5.74 2.42
C HIS A 121 -5.38 -4.99 3.17
N VAL A 122 -5.49 -3.66 3.32
CA VAL A 122 -4.45 -2.83 3.97
C VAL A 122 -3.98 -3.38 5.32
N PRO A 123 -4.85 -3.75 6.28
CA PRO A 123 -4.38 -4.26 7.57
C PRO A 123 -3.50 -5.51 7.44
N ALA A 124 -3.97 -6.50 6.67
CA ALA A 124 -3.23 -7.75 6.48
C ALA A 124 -1.91 -7.56 5.72
N VAL A 125 -1.86 -6.61 4.80
CA VAL A 125 -0.64 -6.25 4.06
C VAL A 125 0.33 -5.47 4.97
N ALA A 126 -0.18 -4.55 5.78
CA ALA A 126 0.62 -3.79 6.73
C ALA A 126 1.28 -4.69 7.78
N ASP A 127 0.55 -5.65 8.34
CA ASP A 127 1.08 -6.64 9.28
C ASP A 127 2.24 -7.46 8.70
N ARG A 128 2.22 -7.70 7.39
CA ARG A 128 3.25 -8.51 6.70
C ARG A 128 4.43 -7.70 6.20
N LEU A 129 4.21 -6.46 5.77
CA LEU A 129 5.22 -5.62 5.12
C LEU A 129 5.82 -4.58 6.04
N ASN A 130 5.15 -4.26 7.16
CA ASN A 130 5.51 -3.17 8.08
C ASN A 130 5.84 -1.87 7.31
N PRO A 131 4.86 -1.28 6.62
CA PRO A 131 5.11 -0.16 5.71
C PRO A 131 5.62 1.07 6.46
N SER A 132 6.52 1.81 5.83
CA SER A 132 7.01 3.09 6.34
C SER A 132 6.01 4.22 6.09
N CYS A 133 5.12 4.06 5.11
CA CYS A 133 4.15 5.08 4.74
C CYS A 133 2.84 4.47 4.26
N LEU A 134 1.72 5.06 4.70
CA LEU A 134 0.37 4.82 4.19
C LEU A 134 -0.17 6.12 3.59
N VAL A 135 -0.51 6.11 2.32
CA VAL A 135 -1.21 7.21 1.64
C VAL A 135 -2.69 6.86 1.54
N LEU A 136 -3.53 7.61 2.24
CA LEU A 136 -4.96 7.42 2.31
C LEU A 136 -5.67 8.54 1.54
N LEU A 137 -6.18 8.22 0.34
CA LEU A 137 -6.67 9.22 -0.61
C LEU A 137 -8.09 9.69 -0.31
N ASN A 138 -9.03 8.74 -0.25
CA ASN A 138 -10.44 9.01 0.00
C ASN A 138 -11.17 7.72 0.37
N LEU A 139 -12.26 7.86 1.14
CA LEU A 139 -13.17 6.78 1.48
C LEU A 139 -14.59 7.21 1.10
N THR A 140 -14.92 7.09 -0.18
CA THR A 140 -16.22 7.52 -0.71
C THR A 140 -17.19 6.35 -0.89
N ARG A 141 -18.48 6.63 -0.79
CA ARG A 141 -19.54 5.67 -1.07
C ARG A 141 -19.68 5.50 -2.57
N ASP A 142 -19.16 4.42 -3.12
CA ASP A 142 -19.25 4.17 -4.57
C ASP A 142 -20.60 3.55 -4.98
N GLN A 143 -21.39 3.00 -4.04
CA GLN A 143 -22.73 2.44 -4.28
C GLN A 143 -23.62 2.57 -3.04
N LEU A 144 -24.90 2.91 -3.25
CA LEU A 144 -25.89 3.21 -2.23
C LEU A 144 -26.17 2.12 -1.18
N ASP A 145 -25.77 0.89 -1.43
CA ASP A 145 -26.12 -0.28 -0.60
C ASP A 145 -25.10 -0.64 0.51
N ARG A 146 -23.99 0.12 0.67
CA ARG A 146 -22.86 -0.29 1.50
C ARG A 146 -22.52 0.64 2.67
N VAL A 147 -23.50 1.28 3.29
CA VAL A 147 -23.25 2.18 4.45
C VAL A 147 -22.56 1.46 5.61
N GLY A 148 -22.91 0.20 5.86
CA GLY A 148 -22.26 -0.61 6.90
C GLY A 148 -20.83 -1.03 6.56
N GLU A 149 -20.52 -1.16 5.28
CA GLU A 149 -19.21 -1.58 4.79
C GLU A 149 -18.17 -0.47 4.95
N ILE A 150 -18.52 0.78 4.61
CA ILE A 150 -17.60 1.91 4.70
C ILE A 150 -17.16 2.20 6.15
N ASN A 151 -18.10 2.10 7.12
CA ASN A 151 -17.78 2.25 8.52
C ASN A 151 -16.91 1.08 9.04
N THR A 152 -17.02 -0.08 8.42
CA THR A 152 -16.17 -1.24 8.75
C THR A 152 -14.76 -1.06 8.18
N ILE A 153 -14.65 -0.52 6.96
CA ILE A 153 -13.37 -0.15 6.33
C ILE A 153 -12.67 0.90 7.19
N GLU A 154 -13.36 1.98 7.54
CA GLU A 154 -12.82 3.04 8.39
C GLU A 154 -12.27 2.48 9.71
N ARG A 155 -13.07 1.68 10.44
CA ARG A 155 -12.63 1.08 11.71
C ARG A 155 -11.42 0.15 11.55
N ARG A 156 -11.33 -0.63 10.46
CA ARG A 156 -10.20 -1.51 10.20
C ARG A 156 -8.93 -0.73 9.86
N LEU A 157 -9.04 0.32 9.05
CA LEU A 157 -7.91 1.19 8.73
C LEU A 157 -7.43 1.94 9.97
N ARG A 158 -8.36 2.40 10.82
CA ARG A 158 -8.06 3.01 12.11
C ARG A 158 -7.26 2.07 13.00
N ALA A 159 -7.74 0.86 13.22
CA ALA A 159 -7.04 -0.15 14.02
C ALA A 159 -5.66 -0.50 13.42
N CYS A 160 -5.54 -0.50 12.10
CA CYS A 160 -4.26 -0.72 11.41
C CYS A 160 -3.27 0.42 11.71
N VAL A 161 -3.70 1.67 11.65
CA VAL A 161 -2.85 2.83 11.97
C VAL A 161 -2.41 2.80 13.43
N GLU A 162 -3.31 2.47 14.36
CA GLU A 162 -3.00 2.29 15.78
C GLU A 162 -1.95 1.17 16.03
N ALA A 163 -2.06 0.07 15.29
CA ALA A 163 -1.14 -1.07 15.43
C ALA A 163 0.26 -0.79 14.84
N HIS A 164 0.40 0.23 13.97
CA HIS A 164 1.66 0.56 13.30
C HIS A 164 2.09 2.02 13.61
N PRO A 165 2.44 2.34 14.87
CA PRO A 165 2.70 3.73 15.29
C PRO A 165 3.94 4.37 14.63
N GLU A 166 4.83 3.57 14.03
CA GLU A 166 6.00 4.08 13.30
C GLU A 166 5.68 4.41 11.83
N MET A 167 4.50 4.01 11.34
CA MET A 167 4.07 4.26 9.97
C MET A 167 3.65 5.71 9.80
N THR A 168 4.26 6.41 8.85
CA THR A 168 3.80 7.75 8.45
C THR A 168 2.48 7.64 7.69
N VAL A 169 1.46 8.37 8.12
CA VAL A 169 0.17 8.44 7.44
C VAL A 169 0.04 9.76 6.70
N ILE A 170 -0.17 9.68 5.38
CA ILE A 170 -0.49 10.83 4.52
C ILE A 170 -1.96 10.74 4.17
N ALA A 171 -2.76 11.66 4.68
CA ALA A 171 -4.21 11.61 4.59
C ALA A 171 -4.77 12.87 3.93
N LYS A 172 -5.81 12.69 3.12
CA LYS A 172 -6.55 13.80 2.51
C LYS A 172 -7.52 14.40 3.52
N CYS A 173 -7.24 15.60 4.00
CA CYS A 173 -7.95 16.22 5.12
C CYS A 173 -9.37 16.72 4.83
N ASP A 174 -9.78 16.84 3.57
CA ASP A 174 -11.12 17.22 3.18
C ASP A 174 -12.12 16.04 3.12
N ASP A 175 -11.65 14.82 3.40
CA ASP A 175 -12.48 13.63 3.55
C ASP A 175 -12.62 13.29 5.04
N VAL A 176 -13.86 13.35 5.55
CA VAL A 176 -14.14 13.17 6.99
C VAL A 176 -13.75 11.78 7.49
N LEU A 177 -13.95 10.73 6.69
CA LEU A 177 -13.61 9.36 7.09
C LEU A 177 -12.09 9.15 7.09
N VAL A 178 -11.40 9.70 6.11
CA VAL A 178 -9.93 9.69 6.04
C VAL A 178 -9.33 10.45 7.21
N THR A 179 -9.86 11.63 7.51
CA THR A 179 -9.44 12.43 8.67
C THR A 179 -9.67 11.65 9.97
N SER A 180 -10.81 10.97 10.10
CA SER A 180 -11.13 10.12 11.24
C SER A 180 -10.12 9.00 11.45
N VAL A 181 -9.64 8.36 10.40
CA VAL A 181 -8.57 7.35 10.48
C VAL A 181 -7.24 7.96 10.93
N ALA A 182 -6.90 9.14 10.45
CA ALA A 182 -5.61 9.79 10.72
C ALA A 182 -5.51 10.41 12.12
N THR A 183 -6.62 10.89 12.71
CA THR A 183 -6.62 11.66 13.97
C THR A 183 -6.44 10.83 15.23
N ILE A 184 -6.35 9.51 15.14
CA ILE A 184 -6.18 8.63 16.31
C ILE A 184 -4.82 8.78 16.98
N LEU A 185 -3.82 9.22 16.28
CA LEU A 185 -2.46 9.32 16.81
C LEU A 185 -2.30 10.48 17.82
N ASP A 186 -3.38 11.01 18.40
CA ASP A 186 -3.41 12.07 19.42
C ASP A 186 -2.41 13.22 19.12
N LEU A 187 -2.12 13.37 17.84
CA LEU A 187 -1.32 14.45 17.32
C LEU A 187 -2.27 15.61 17.16
N ALA A 188 -2.19 16.56 18.07
CA ALA A 188 -2.79 17.87 17.90
C ALA A 188 -2.62 18.25 16.43
N VAL A 189 -3.74 18.37 15.71
CA VAL A 189 -3.76 18.98 14.39
C VAL A 189 -3.42 20.45 14.64
N GLU A 190 -2.15 20.76 14.72
CA GLU A 190 -1.70 22.14 14.67
C GLU A 190 -1.99 22.65 13.26
N TYR A 191 -3.17 23.23 13.12
CA TYR A 191 -3.46 24.13 12.01
C TYR A 191 -2.46 25.28 12.10
N HIS A 192 -1.34 25.15 11.46
CA HIS A 192 -0.50 26.30 11.16
C HIS A 192 -1.19 27.10 10.06
N GLU A 193 -2.09 27.99 10.47
CA GLU A 193 -2.47 29.15 9.67
C GLU A 193 -1.21 30.03 9.44
N ARG A 194 -0.37 29.62 8.53
CA ARG A 194 0.49 30.58 7.85
C ARG A 194 -0.39 31.32 6.87
N ILE A 195 -0.61 32.58 7.17
CA ILE A 195 -1.23 33.59 6.32
C ILE A 195 -0.54 33.56 4.94
N LEU A 196 -1.06 32.74 4.05
CA LEU A 196 -0.84 32.84 2.61
C LEU A 196 -2.12 33.41 2.01
N PRO A 197 -2.03 34.26 0.95
CA PRO A 197 -3.21 34.80 0.32
C PRO A 197 -4.15 33.67 -0.14
N PRO A 198 -5.47 33.92 -0.33
CA PRO A 198 -6.47 32.89 -0.56
C PRO A 198 -6.31 32.26 -1.94
N VAL A 199 -5.34 31.38 -2.08
CA VAL A 199 -5.28 30.35 -3.08
C VAL A 199 -5.97 29.15 -2.46
N VAL A 200 -6.97 28.57 -3.13
CA VAL A 200 -7.72 27.41 -2.66
C VAL A 200 -6.75 26.28 -2.34
N THR A 201 -6.37 26.17 -1.09
CA THR A 201 -5.48 25.14 -0.58
C THR A 201 -6.31 23.94 -0.17
N ARG A 202 -6.31 22.89 -0.97
CA ARG A 202 -6.79 21.58 -0.54
C ARG A 202 -5.70 20.93 0.28
N ASN A 203 -5.95 20.79 1.56
CA ASN A 203 -4.96 20.38 2.55
C ASN A 203 -4.70 18.87 2.50
N LEU A 204 -3.44 18.51 2.33
CA LEU A 204 -2.92 17.17 2.57
C LEU A 204 -2.27 17.19 3.96
N CYS A 205 -2.80 16.42 4.92
CA CYS A 205 -2.15 16.26 6.23
C CYS A 205 -1.16 15.09 6.17
N ILE A 206 0.07 15.35 6.61
CA ILE A 206 1.10 14.32 6.79
C ILE A 206 1.32 14.18 8.29
N HIS A 207 1.00 13.02 8.84
CA HIS A 207 1.25 12.70 10.24
C HIS A 207 2.49 11.83 10.36
N THR A 208 3.46 12.30 11.11
CA THR A 208 4.61 11.51 11.57
C THR A 208 4.72 11.64 13.08
N LYS A 209 5.34 10.68 13.74
CA LYS A 209 5.53 10.68 15.22
C LYS A 209 6.23 11.95 15.74
N THR A 210 6.87 12.71 14.88
CA THR A 210 7.71 13.86 15.25
C THR A 210 7.43 15.13 14.46
N THR A 211 6.67 15.09 13.38
CA THR A 211 6.49 16.28 12.53
C THR A 211 5.18 16.19 11.75
N VAL A 212 4.35 17.21 11.86
CA VAL A 212 3.22 17.44 10.98
C VAL A 212 3.73 18.28 9.81
N ALA A 213 3.69 17.74 8.60
CA ALA A 213 3.97 18.51 7.40
C ALA A 213 2.66 18.67 6.60
N THR A 214 2.25 19.91 6.36
CA THR A 214 1.13 20.22 5.47
C THR A 214 1.71 20.52 4.10
N CYS A 215 1.41 19.69 3.13
CA CYS A 215 1.75 19.94 1.73
C CYS A 215 0.57 20.63 1.05
N VAL A 216 0.78 21.83 0.57
CA VAL A 216 -0.19 22.61 -0.19
C VAL A 216 0.07 22.36 -1.67
N ILE A 217 -0.86 21.71 -2.35
CA ILE A 217 -0.82 21.57 -3.80
C ILE A 217 -1.63 22.73 -4.39
N GLY A 218 -0.93 23.74 -4.93
CA GLY A 218 -1.57 24.82 -5.67
C GLY A 218 -2.08 24.32 -7.02
N GLU A 219 -3.33 24.59 -7.36
CA GLU A 219 -3.80 24.48 -8.75
C GLU A 219 -3.17 25.62 -9.55
N SER A 220 -2.34 25.29 -10.53
CA SER A 220 -1.98 26.22 -11.61
C SER A 220 -3.20 26.39 -12.50
N ARG A 221 -3.64 27.63 -12.71
CA ARG A 221 -4.62 28.01 -13.74
C ARG A 221 -4.06 27.82 -15.14
#